data_3b5b1b9c787bcf0d906c8a6e2669f9cc
#
_entry.id   3b5b1b9c787bcf0d906c8a6e2669f9cc
#
_cell.length_a   1.000
_cell.length_b   1.000
_cell.length_c   1.000
_cell.angle_alpha   90.00
_cell.angle_beta   90.00
_cell.angle_gamma   90.00
#
_symmetry.space_group_name_H-M   'P 1'
#
loop_
_entity.id
_entity.type
_entity.pdbx_description
1 polymer ?
#
loop_
_entity_poly.entity_id
_entity_poly.type
_entity_poly.pdbx_seq_one_letter_code
_entity_poly.pdbx_strand_id
1 'polypeptide(L)'
;MVKAAVLYEVGSQLVIEDVELDDPQAGEVLVKVGAAGICRSDRHFMHGDAPIALPVVLGHEGAGTVEAVGPGVTSVKPGDQVFLSFVPSCGRCKSCITGNSHLCDNHGATGPNMYDGTTRLHKGDQRIHHMGKTACFAEHAVVPET
;
A
#
# COMPACT_ATOMS: atom_id res chain seq x y z
N MET A 1 15.68 -2.10 4.34
CA MET A 1 15.68 -0.65 3.97
C MET A 1 15.29 -0.55 2.50
N VAL A 2 14.35 0.31 2.17
CA VAL A 2 13.88 0.58 0.81
C VAL A 2 13.80 2.09 0.61
N LYS A 3 14.04 2.56 -0.61
CA LYS A 3 13.91 3.97 -0.93
C LYS A 3 12.45 4.30 -1.19
N ALA A 4 11.92 5.33 -0.52
CA ALA A 4 10.53 5.76 -0.64
C ALA A 4 10.42 7.28 -0.69
N ALA A 5 9.33 7.76 -1.29
CA ALA A 5 8.96 9.17 -1.31
C ALA A 5 7.92 9.43 -0.23
N VAL A 6 8.34 10.03 0.88
CA VAL A 6 7.53 10.24 2.08
C VAL A 6 6.98 11.65 2.12
N LEU A 7 5.67 11.78 2.37
CA LEU A 7 5.02 13.05 2.69
C LEU A 7 4.98 13.21 4.21
N TYR A 8 5.68 14.19 4.74
CA TYR A 8 5.71 14.48 6.17
C TYR A 8 4.69 15.55 6.60
N GLU A 9 4.41 16.48 5.70
CA GLU A 9 3.54 17.61 5.98
C GLU A 9 2.75 17.99 4.72
N VAL A 10 1.47 18.33 4.91
CA VAL A 10 0.63 18.83 3.82
C VAL A 10 1.21 20.14 3.26
N GLY A 11 1.23 20.26 1.95
CA GLY A 11 1.80 21.40 1.24
C GLY A 11 3.32 21.35 1.05
N SER A 12 3.99 20.33 1.61
CA SER A 12 5.44 20.13 1.42
C SER A 12 5.75 19.27 0.19
N GLN A 13 7.02 19.24 -0.19
CA GLN A 13 7.54 18.29 -1.19
C GLN A 13 7.71 16.92 -0.56
N LEU A 14 7.62 15.87 -1.39
CA LEU A 14 7.97 14.52 -0.98
C LEU A 14 9.48 14.43 -0.68
N VAL A 15 9.82 13.77 0.41
CA VAL A 15 11.20 13.50 0.80
C VAL A 15 11.56 12.09 0.33
N ILE A 16 12.57 11.99 -0.54
CA ILE A 16 13.07 10.68 -0.98
C ILE A 16 14.15 10.23 -0.01
N GLU A 17 13.88 9.15 0.69
CA GLU A 17 14.79 8.64 1.73
C GLU A 17 14.70 7.12 1.89
N ASP A 18 15.62 6.57 2.64
CA ASP A 18 15.61 5.15 3.02
C ASP A 18 14.72 4.97 4.25
N VAL A 19 13.76 4.07 4.14
CA VAL A 19 12.84 3.67 5.22
C VAL A 19 12.93 2.17 5.47
N GLU A 20 12.51 1.74 6.62
CA GLU A 20 12.40 0.32 6.95
C GLU A 20 11.07 -0.20 6.40
N LEU A 21 11.11 -1.39 5.80
CA LEU A 21 9.94 -2.11 5.31
C LEU A 21 9.94 -3.49 5.94
N ASP A 22 8.85 -3.81 6.64
CA ASP A 22 8.66 -5.11 7.28
C ASP A 22 8.39 -6.20 6.26
N ASP A 23 8.70 -7.44 6.63
CA ASP A 23 8.32 -8.61 5.83
C ASP A 23 6.79 -8.75 5.73
N PRO A 24 6.28 -9.31 4.61
CA PRO A 24 4.86 -9.51 4.41
C PRO A 24 4.26 -10.45 5.46
N GLN A 25 3.20 -10.01 6.11
CA GLN A 25 2.45 -10.79 7.09
C GLN A 25 1.46 -11.75 6.40
N ALA A 26 0.65 -12.48 7.18
CA ALA A 26 -0.33 -13.41 6.62
C ALA A 26 -1.30 -12.72 5.65
N GLY A 27 -1.40 -13.22 4.43
CA GLY A 27 -2.24 -12.67 3.35
C GLY A 27 -1.65 -11.41 2.70
N GLU A 28 -0.36 -11.14 2.87
CA GLU A 28 0.33 -10.01 2.26
C GLU A 28 1.41 -10.47 1.28
N VAL A 29 1.77 -9.58 0.38
CA VAL A 29 2.72 -9.83 -0.71
C VAL A 29 3.74 -8.70 -0.75
N LEU A 30 5.03 -9.03 -0.81
CA LEU A 30 6.10 -8.09 -1.10
C LEU A 30 6.26 -7.97 -2.61
N VAL A 31 6.09 -6.76 -3.12
CA VAL A 31 6.21 -6.42 -4.54
C VAL A 31 7.39 -5.49 -4.75
N LYS A 32 8.31 -5.86 -5.63
CA LYS A 32 9.29 -4.94 -6.18
C LYS A 32 8.60 -4.08 -7.22
N VAL A 33 8.46 -2.80 -6.94
CA VAL A 33 7.77 -1.85 -7.80
C VAL A 33 8.61 -1.56 -9.03
N GLY A 34 8.06 -1.83 -10.20
CA GLY A 34 8.70 -1.55 -11.49
C GLY A 34 8.24 -0.22 -12.09
N ALA A 35 7.00 0.17 -11.80
CA ALA A 35 6.42 1.43 -12.23
C ALA A 35 5.30 1.86 -11.29
N ALA A 36 5.13 3.16 -11.11
CA ALA A 36 4.02 3.74 -10.37
C ALA A 36 3.46 4.94 -11.14
N GLY A 37 2.13 4.96 -11.33
CA GLY A 37 1.40 6.09 -11.91
C GLY A 37 1.23 7.20 -10.88
N ILE A 38 1.19 8.44 -11.34
CA ILE A 38 0.88 9.62 -10.53
C ILE A 38 -0.56 10.04 -10.83
N CYS A 39 -1.43 9.85 -9.86
CA CYS A 39 -2.84 10.22 -9.96
C CYS A 39 -3.10 11.60 -9.36
N ARG A 40 -4.19 12.22 -9.79
CA ARG A 40 -4.62 13.47 -9.17
C ARG A 40 -4.95 13.34 -7.69
N SER A 41 -5.38 12.16 -7.23
CA SER A 41 -5.65 11.91 -5.81
C SER A 41 -4.40 11.98 -4.94
N ASP A 42 -3.22 11.57 -5.43
CA ASP A 42 -1.96 11.78 -4.71
C ASP A 42 -1.76 13.28 -4.43
N ARG A 43 -2.02 14.10 -5.45
CA ARG A 43 -1.92 15.54 -5.35
C ARG A 43 -2.94 16.14 -4.37
N HIS A 44 -4.17 15.62 -4.32
CA HIS A 44 -5.17 16.08 -3.34
C HIS A 44 -4.69 15.86 -1.90
N PHE A 45 -4.07 14.73 -1.61
CA PHE A 45 -3.48 14.48 -0.29
C PHE A 45 -2.29 15.39 -0.01
N MET A 46 -1.41 15.60 -0.99
CA MET A 46 -0.26 16.51 -0.85
C MET A 46 -0.70 17.96 -0.57
N HIS A 47 -1.79 18.42 -1.16
CA HIS A 47 -2.29 19.78 -1.01
C HIS A 47 -3.28 19.96 0.16
N GLY A 48 -3.71 18.86 0.80
CA GLY A 48 -4.66 18.91 1.91
C GLY A 48 -6.13 19.02 1.47
N ASP A 49 -6.42 18.79 0.19
CA ASP A 49 -7.81 18.76 -0.32
C ASP A 49 -8.59 17.55 0.23
N ALA A 50 -7.87 16.53 0.70
CA ALA A 50 -8.43 15.36 1.36
C ALA A 50 -7.58 14.99 2.59
N PRO A 51 -8.19 14.50 3.70
CA PRO A 51 -7.46 14.13 4.89
C PRO A 51 -6.67 12.84 4.68
N ILE A 52 -5.44 12.83 5.18
CA ILE A 52 -4.59 11.64 5.24
C ILE A 52 -3.74 11.66 6.51
N ALA A 53 -3.47 10.51 7.10
CA ALA A 53 -2.56 10.41 8.23
C ALA A 53 -1.11 10.57 7.75
N LEU A 54 -0.30 11.29 8.51
CA LEU A 54 1.10 11.60 8.20
C LEU A 54 2.03 11.04 9.28
N PRO A 55 3.29 10.73 8.96
CA PRO A 55 3.85 10.70 7.60
C PRO A 55 3.29 9.55 6.76
N VAL A 56 3.32 9.67 5.44
CA VAL A 56 2.72 8.69 4.53
C VAL A 56 3.55 8.51 3.26
N VAL A 57 3.62 7.29 2.76
CA VAL A 57 4.04 6.99 1.38
C VAL A 57 2.78 6.93 0.52
N LEU A 58 2.75 7.79 -0.49
CA LEU A 58 1.65 7.87 -1.46
C LEU A 58 1.81 6.82 -2.58
N GLY A 59 0.97 6.92 -3.60
CA GLY A 59 0.97 6.04 -4.76
C GLY A 59 0.05 4.83 -4.58
N HIS A 60 -0.84 4.67 -5.55
CA HIS A 60 -1.85 3.60 -5.56
C HIS A 60 -2.06 2.98 -6.94
N GLU A 61 -1.29 3.40 -7.93
CA GLU A 61 -1.28 2.89 -9.30
C GLU A 61 0.07 2.24 -9.58
N GLY A 62 0.36 1.13 -8.87
CA GLY A 62 1.64 0.44 -8.95
C GLY A 62 1.58 -0.82 -9.80
N ALA A 63 2.70 -1.16 -10.45
CA ALA A 63 2.93 -2.45 -11.08
C ALA A 63 4.34 -2.93 -10.76
N GLY A 64 4.52 -4.24 -10.66
CA GLY A 64 5.82 -4.79 -10.29
C GLY A 64 5.89 -6.30 -10.34
N THR A 65 6.90 -6.83 -9.69
CA THR A 65 7.15 -8.27 -9.60
C THR A 65 7.05 -8.71 -8.14
N VAL A 66 6.35 -9.77 -7.88
CA VAL A 66 6.30 -10.40 -6.56
C VAL A 66 7.69 -10.91 -6.19
N GLU A 67 8.22 -10.51 -5.04
CA GLU A 67 9.50 -11.00 -4.50
C GLU A 67 9.31 -12.02 -3.38
N ALA A 68 8.32 -11.78 -2.51
CA ALA A 68 7.99 -12.70 -1.42
C ALA A 68 6.49 -12.68 -1.13
N VAL A 69 6.02 -13.74 -0.50
CA VAL A 69 4.63 -13.89 -0.09
C VAL A 69 4.57 -14.25 1.40
N GLY A 70 3.64 -13.66 2.11
CA GLY A 70 3.36 -13.98 3.50
C GLY A 70 2.59 -15.31 3.66
N PRO A 71 2.45 -15.79 4.89
CA PRO A 71 1.73 -17.02 5.16
C PRO A 71 0.28 -16.98 4.63
N GLY A 72 -0.16 -18.07 4.02
CA GLY A 72 -1.53 -18.24 3.52
C GLY A 72 -1.81 -17.64 2.15
N VAL A 73 -0.87 -16.92 1.55
CA VAL A 73 -1.00 -16.42 0.16
C VAL A 73 -0.98 -17.59 -0.82
N THR A 74 -1.95 -17.62 -1.73
CA THR A 74 -2.12 -18.73 -2.70
C THR A 74 -2.39 -18.25 -4.13
N SER A 75 -2.76 -16.99 -4.33
CA SER A 75 -3.13 -16.45 -5.64
C SER A 75 -1.93 -16.06 -6.50
N VAL A 76 -0.80 -15.78 -5.87
CA VAL A 76 0.44 -15.35 -6.53
C VAL A 76 1.66 -16.01 -5.88
N LYS A 77 2.79 -15.99 -6.59
CA LYS A 77 4.08 -16.53 -6.13
C LYS A 77 5.24 -15.62 -6.56
N PRO A 78 6.42 -15.74 -5.95
CA PRO A 78 7.60 -15.01 -6.38
C PRO A 78 7.88 -15.17 -7.88
N GLY A 79 8.14 -14.05 -8.55
CA GLY A 79 8.35 -13.94 -9.99
C GLY A 79 7.12 -13.56 -10.80
N ASP A 80 5.92 -13.61 -10.24
CA ASP A 80 4.71 -13.19 -10.94
C ASP A 80 4.69 -11.66 -11.14
N GLN A 81 4.23 -11.23 -12.33
CA GLN A 81 3.99 -9.82 -12.63
C GLN A 81 2.60 -9.43 -12.15
N VAL A 82 2.54 -8.34 -11.41
CA VAL A 82 1.29 -7.86 -10.79
C VAL A 82 1.09 -6.37 -10.98
N PHE A 83 -0.16 -5.94 -10.93
CA PHE A 83 -0.53 -4.54 -10.72
C PHE A 83 -1.34 -4.43 -9.44
N LEU A 84 -1.21 -3.30 -8.75
CA LEU A 84 -1.80 -3.08 -7.45
C LEU A 84 -3.20 -2.51 -7.59
N SER A 85 -4.14 -2.99 -6.77
CA SER A 85 -5.48 -2.42 -6.68
C SER A 85 -5.54 -1.43 -5.51
N PHE A 86 -6.02 -0.22 -5.75
CA PHE A 86 -6.26 0.74 -4.67
C PHE A 86 -7.55 0.44 -3.86
N VAL A 87 -8.31 -0.56 -4.28
CA VAL A 87 -9.49 -1.09 -3.58
C VAL A 87 -9.25 -2.56 -3.23
N PRO A 88 -8.32 -2.86 -2.32
CA PRO A 88 -8.09 -4.23 -1.90
C PRO A 88 -9.33 -4.78 -1.21
N SER A 89 -9.60 -6.07 -1.39
CA SER A 89 -10.77 -6.74 -0.82
C SER A 89 -10.38 -7.81 0.19
N CYS A 90 -11.23 -8.09 1.17
CA CYS A 90 -10.91 -9.09 2.19
C CYS A 90 -11.23 -10.54 1.76
N GLY A 91 -11.87 -10.73 0.63
CA GLY A 91 -12.25 -12.04 0.08
C GLY A 91 -13.34 -12.81 0.84
N ARG A 92 -13.74 -12.38 2.05
CA ARG A 92 -14.58 -13.18 2.98
C ARG A 92 -15.86 -12.50 3.47
N CYS A 93 -16.05 -11.20 3.30
CA CYS A 93 -17.28 -10.51 3.67
C CYS A 93 -18.42 -10.83 2.66
N LYS A 94 -19.64 -10.46 2.99
CA LYS A 94 -20.81 -10.70 2.14
C LYS A 94 -20.60 -10.16 0.73
N SER A 95 -20.15 -8.91 0.62
CA SER A 95 -19.91 -8.27 -0.68
C SER A 95 -18.87 -9.05 -1.51
N CYS A 96 -17.77 -9.47 -0.90
CA CYS A 96 -16.73 -10.23 -1.60
C CYS A 96 -17.23 -11.60 -2.09
N ILE A 97 -17.86 -12.38 -1.23
CA ILE A 97 -18.32 -13.75 -1.59
C ILE A 97 -19.47 -13.74 -2.60
N THR A 98 -20.19 -12.62 -2.75
CA THR A 98 -21.25 -12.45 -3.76
C THR A 98 -20.75 -11.82 -5.07
N GLY A 99 -19.42 -11.68 -5.25
CA GLY A 99 -18.83 -11.15 -6.48
C GLY A 99 -18.76 -9.61 -6.58
N ASN A 100 -19.06 -8.92 -5.49
CA ASN A 100 -19.01 -7.45 -5.40
C ASN A 100 -17.80 -6.99 -4.57
N SER A 101 -16.61 -7.50 -4.84
CA SER A 101 -15.39 -7.24 -4.06
C SER A 101 -15.02 -5.75 -3.97
N HIS A 102 -15.37 -4.96 -4.99
CA HIS A 102 -15.21 -3.50 -5.00
C HIS A 102 -16.08 -2.78 -3.94
N LEU A 103 -17.07 -3.46 -3.37
CA LEU A 103 -17.89 -3.00 -2.25
C LEU A 103 -17.54 -3.74 -0.95
N CYS A 104 -16.31 -4.19 -0.80
CA CYS A 104 -15.86 -4.93 0.37
C CYS A 104 -16.19 -4.18 1.67
N ASP A 105 -16.88 -4.83 2.61
CA ASP A 105 -17.30 -4.23 3.88
C ASP A 105 -16.09 -3.83 4.75
N ASN A 106 -14.94 -4.49 4.53
CA ASN A 106 -13.68 -4.23 5.23
C ASN A 106 -12.67 -3.50 4.36
N HIS A 107 -13.10 -2.88 3.26
CA HIS A 107 -12.13 -2.35 2.31
C HIS A 107 -11.23 -1.29 2.93
N GLY A 108 -11.75 -0.38 3.74
CA GLY A 108 -10.90 0.69 4.28
C GLY A 108 -9.83 1.12 3.27
N ALA A 109 -10.19 1.13 1.96
CA ALA A 109 -9.23 1.22 0.85
C ALA A 109 -8.36 2.47 0.95
N THR A 110 -8.94 3.54 1.46
CA THR A 110 -8.24 4.81 1.72
C THR A 110 -7.69 4.90 3.15
N GLY A 111 -7.85 3.84 3.95
CA GLY A 111 -7.32 3.80 5.30
C GLY A 111 -5.78 3.83 5.29
N PRO A 112 -5.18 4.46 6.30
CA PRO A 112 -3.73 4.69 6.36
C PRO A 112 -2.93 3.46 6.78
N ASN A 113 -3.61 2.38 7.16
CA ASN A 113 -2.99 1.18 7.75
C ASN A 113 -3.40 -0.08 6.99
N MET A 114 -2.65 -1.15 7.20
CA MET A 114 -2.99 -2.50 6.74
C MET A 114 -4.24 -3.02 7.46
N TYR A 115 -4.77 -4.19 7.08
CA TYR A 115 -5.99 -4.76 7.67
C TYR A 115 -5.88 -5.11 9.15
N ASP A 116 -4.68 -5.29 9.66
CA ASP A 116 -4.38 -5.53 11.07
C ASP A 116 -4.28 -4.24 11.93
N GLY A 117 -4.46 -3.08 11.28
CA GLY A 117 -4.37 -1.77 11.92
C GLY A 117 -2.94 -1.26 12.11
N THR A 118 -1.94 -1.98 11.61
CA THR A 118 -0.52 -1.58 11.67
C THR A 118 -0.02 -1.07 10.33
N THR A 119 1.24 -0.64 10.28
CA THR A 119 1.93 -0.26 9.06
C THR A 119 3.08 -1.24 8.80
N ARG A 120 3.58 -1.29 7.56
CA ARG A 120 4.79 -2.05 7.21
C ARG A 120 5.98 -1.13 6.94
N LEU A 121 5.75 0.18 6.94
CA LEU A 121 6.77 1.20 6.73
C LEU A 121 7.03 1.95 8.03
N HIS A 122 8.30 2.11 8.36
CA HIS A 122 8.70 2.88 9.53
C HIS A 122 10.13 3.45 9.40
N LYS A 123 10.48 4.37 10.29
CA LYS A 123 11.81 4.94 10.43
C LYS A 123 12.14 5.01 11.92
N GLY A 124 12.90 4.04 12.40
CA GLY A 124 13.03 3.82 13.84
C GLY A 124 11.65 3.58 14.47
N ASP A 125 11.31 4.32 15.50
CA ASP A 125 10.00 4.22 16.18
C ASP A 125 8.86 4.95 15.47
N GLN A 126 9.15 5.72 14.42
CA GLN A 126 8.15 6.47 13.68
C GLN A 126 7.46 5.59 12.65
N ARG A 127 6.15 5.39 12.80
CA ARG A 127 5.32 4.73 11.81
C ARG A 127 5.14 5.63 10.59
N ILE A 128 5.18 5.04 9.40
CA ILE A 128 4.88 5.69 8.14
C ILE A 128 3.66 4.99 7.55
N HIS A 129 2.63 5.77 7.24
CA HIS A 129 1.35 5.27 6.77
C HIS A 129 1.38 4.89 5.29
N HIS A 130 0.40 4.12 4.87
CA HIS A 130 0.20 3.68 3.50
C HIS A 130 -0.98 4.42 2.87
N MET A 131 -0.83 4.95 1.67
CA MET A 131 -1.98 5.37 0.89
C MET A 131 -2.69 4.14 0.31
N GLY A 132 -3.94 3.91 0.69
CA GLY A 132 -4.77 2.84 0.13
C GLY A 132 -4.22 1.42 0.29
N LYS A 133 -3.38 1.16 1.30
CA LYS A 133 -2.67 -0.10 1.52
C LYS A 133 -1.68 -0.50 0.41
N THR A 134 -1.34 0.42 -0.48
CA THR A 134 -0.43 0.18 -1.61
C THR A 134 0.91 0.87 -1.44
N ALA A 135 0.95 2.18 -1.13
CA ALA A 135 2.17 2.94 -0.87
C ALA A 135 3.26 2.72 -1.94
N CYS A 136 2.89 2.75 -3.23
CA CYS A 136 3.81 2.34 -4.30
C CYS A 136 4.81 3.42 -4.76
N PHE A 137 4.85 4.60 -4.12
CA PHE A 137 5.96 5.55 -4.34
C PHE A 137 7.19 5.13 -3.53
N ALA A 138 7.56 3.86 -3.65
CA ALA A 138 8.71 3.21 -3.05
C ALA A 138 9.28 2.15 -4.00
N GLU A 139 10.54 1.74 -3.79
CA GLU A 139 11.13 0.64 -4.57
C GLU A 139 10.44 -0.69 -4.32
N HIS A 140 9.91 -0.87 -3.11
CA HIS A 140 9.16 -2.07 -2.71
C HIS A 140 7.91 -1.66 -1.92
N ALA A 141 6.86 -2.45 -2.05
CA ALA A 141 5.63 -2.29 -1.30
C ALA A 141 5.15 -3.64 -0.75
N VAL A 142 4.69 -3.63 0.49
CA VAL A 142 3.95 -4.75 1.06
C VAL A 142 2.46 -4.42 0.93
N VAL A 143 1.72 -5.28 0.25
CA VAL A 143 0.31 -5.07 -0.10
C VAL A 143 -0.52 -6.29 0.25
N PRO A 144 -1.84 -6.16 0.49
CA PRO A 144 -2.72 -7.32 0.59
C PRO A 144 -2.73 -8.14 -0.72
N GLU A 145 -2.88 -9.46 -0.59
CA GLU A 145 -2.98 -10.41 -1.72
C GLU A 145 -4.18 -10.11 -2.64
N THR A 146 -5.27 -9.50 -2.11
CA THR A 146 -6.55 -9.31 -2.80
C THR A 146 -7.00 -7.86 -2.78
#